data_79d87ac53ef5e0dd2e093ad4f9d5704f
#
_entry.id   79d87ac53ef5e0dd2e093ad4f9d5704f
#
_cell.length_a   1.000
_cell.length_b   1.000
_cell.length_c   1.000
_cell.angle_alpha   90.00
_cell.angle_beta   90.00
_cell.angle_gamma   90.00
#
_symmetry.space_group_name_H-M   'P 1'
#
loop_
_entity.id
_entity.type
_entity.pdbx_description
1 polymer ?
#
loop_
_entity_poly.entity_id
_entity_poly.type
_entity_poly.pdbx_seq_one_letter_code
_entity_poly.pdbx_strand_id
1 'polypeptide(L)'
;VVTKVFPTRSHTVSAQGGITCAIASADPNDDWRWHMYDTVKGSDYIGDQDAIEYMCQEGPAAVFELDHMGLPFSRTETGRIYQRPFGGQSKDFGKGGQAARTCAAADRTGHALLHTLYQQNLKNHTTIFSEWYALDLVKNQDGAVVGCTALCIETGEVVYFKARAPVLATGGAGHIYPSTTNA
;
A
#
# COMPACT_ATOMS: atom_id res chain seq x y z
N VAL A 1 -7.36 12.49 9.38
CA VAL A 1 -7.68 11.60 8.26
C VAL A 1 -9.19 11.66 8.02
N VAL A 2 -9.61 11.84 6.76
CA VAL A 2 -11.02 11.76 6.34
C VAL A 2 -11.17 10.47 5.52
N THR A 3 -12.11 9.60 5.87
CA THR A 3 -12.28 8.31 5.20
C THR A 3 -13.75 7.91 5.13
N LYS A 4 -14.15 7.37 3.96
CA LYS A 4 -15.53 6.90 3.73
C LYS A 4 -15.91 5.68 4.56
N VAL A 5 -14.96 4.80 4.80
CA VAL A 5 -15.17 3.58 5.61
C VAL A 5 -14.33 3.62 6.88
N PHE A 6 -14.68 2.80 7.86
CA PHE A 6 -13.82 2.65 9.04
C PHE A 6 -12.42 2.18 8.60
N PRO A 7 -11.32 2.74 9.17
CA PRO A 7 -9.96 2.52 8.67
C PRO A 7 -9.54 1.06 8.47
N THR A 8 -10.04 0.14 9.31
CA THR A 8 -9.72 -1.29 9.19
C THR A 8 -10.62 -2.06 8.22
N ARG A 9 -11.46 -1.36 7.46
CA ARG A 9 -12.39 -1.92 6.46
C ARG A 9 -12.03 -1.59 5.02
N SER A 10 -10.91 -0.89 4.78
CA SER A 10 -10.46 -0.59 3.43
C SER A 10 -9.94 -1.85 2.72
N HIS A 11 -9.72 -1.75 1.42
CA HIS A 11 -9.38 -2.87 0.53
C HIS A 11 -8.21 -3.73 1.00
N THR A 12 -7.20 -3.10 1.60
CA THR A 12 -6.02 -3.79 2.15
C THR A 12 -6.39 -4.91 3.12
N VAL A 13 -7.51 -4.82 3.84
CA VAL A 13 -7.91 -5.87 4.80
C VAL A 13 -8.10 -7.24 4.14
N SER A 14 -8.46 -7.27 2.87
CA SER A 14 -8.72 -8.51 2.12
C SER A 14 -7.49 -9.07 1.41
N ALA A 15 -6.36 -8.37 1.43
CA ALA A 15 -5.15 -8.80 0.73
C ALA A 15 -4.50 -9.99 1.44
N GLN A 16 -4.34 -11.10 0.71
CA GLN A 16 -3.83 -12.38 1.24
C GLN A 16 -2.40 -12.67 0.77
N GLY A 17 -2.04 -12.21 -0.44
CA GLY A 17 -0.80 -12.60 -1.12
C GLY A 17 0.46 -12.30 -0.34
N GLY A 18 0.60 -11.11 0.16
CA GLY A 18 1.79 -10.61 0.83
C GLY A 18 2.31 -9.31 0.23
N ILE A 19 3.48 -8.89 0.67
CA ILE A 19 4.19 -7.73 0.18
C ILE A 19 5.39 -8.21 -0.62
N THR A 20 5.36 -8.02 -1.95
CA THR A 20 6.46 -8.40 -2.83
C THR A 20 7.62 -7.44 -2.67
N CYS A 21 8.77 -7.95 -2.23
CA CYS A 21 9.96 -7.15 -1.97
C CYS A 21 11.22 -8.00 -1.89
N ALA A 22 12.32 -7.55 -2.50
CA ALA A 22 13.59 -8.25 -2.55
C ALA A 22 14.41 -8.05 -1.26
N ILE A 23 14.00 -8.68 -0.16
CA ILE A 23 14.73 -8.61 1.13
C ILE A 23 15.75 -9.75 1.31
N ALA A 24 15.94 -10.58 0.30
CA ALA A 24 16.92 -11.67 0.28
C ALA A 24 16.79 -12.68 1.45
N SER A 25 15.60 -12.89 1.98
CA SER A 25 15.37 -13.87 3.05
C SER A 25 15.33 -15.30 2.51
N ALA A 26 14.59 -15.55 1.43
CA ALA A 26 14.45 -16.88 0.82
C ALA A 26 15.60 -17.19 -0.15
N ASP A 27 16.08 -16.20 -0.88
CA ASP A 27 17.21 -16.31 -1.80
C ASP A 27 18.19 -15.17 -1.53
N PRO A 28 19.41 -15.46 -1.04
CA PRO A 28 20.40 -14.41 -0.74
C PRO A 28 20.89 -13.65 -1.98
N ASN A 29 20.64 -14.15 -3.18
CA ASN A 29 20.99 -13.49 -4.43
C ASN A 29 19.84 -12.66 -5.02
N ASP A 30 18.65 -12.65 -4.36
CA ASP A 30 17.52 -11.87 -4.87
C ASP A 30 17.85 -10.37 -4.88
N ASP A 31 17.49 -9.70 -5.98
CA ASP A 31 17.89 -8.31 -6.26
C ASP A 31 16.65 -7.49 -6.63
N TRP A 32 16.57 -6.26 -6.11
CA TRP A 32 15.48 -5.33 -6.40
C TRP A 32 15.37 -5.00 -7.90
N ARG A 33 16.46 -5.11 -8.68
CA ARG A 33 16.46 -4.89 -10.14
C ARG A 33 15.67 -5.96 -10.88
N TRP A 34 15.68 -7.20 -10.39
CA TRP A 34 14.81 -8.25 -10.91
C TRP A 34 13.34 -7.97 -10.61
N HIS A 35 13.06 -7.47 -9.39
CA HIS A 35 11.72 -7.03 -9.01
C HIS A 35 11.26 -5.86 -9.89
N MET A 36 12.11 -4.85 -10.12
CA MET A 36 11.84 -3.74 -11.04
C MET A 36 11.53 -4.24 -12.45
N TYR A 37 12.37 -5.14 -12.99
CA TYR A 37 12.14 -5.74 -14.33
C TYR A 37 10.76 -6.38 -14.43
N ASP A 38 10.39 -7.23 -13.46
CA ASP A 38 9.09 -7.89 -13.44
C ASP A 38 7.92 -6.89 -13.34
N THR A 39 8.10 -5.83 -12.56
CA THR A 39 7.07 -4.79 -12.37
C THR A 39 6.88 -3.95 -13.63
N VAL A 40 7.97 -3.52 -14.28
CA VAL A 40 7.91 -2.79 -15.56
C VAL A 40 7.24 -3.65 -16.64
N LYS A 41 7.63 -4.92 -16.74
CA LYS A 41 7.05 -5.85 -17.69
C LYS A 41 5.58 -6.17 -17.38
N GLY A 42 5.24 -6.36 -16.11
CA GLY A 42 3.87 -6.64 -15.64
C GLY A 42 2.92 -5.47 -15.83
N SER A 43 3.44 -4.25 -15.90
CA SER A 43 2.66 -3.04 -16.23
C SER A 43 2.56 -2.77 -17.74
N ASP A 44 2.92 -3.73 -18.59
CA ASP A 44 2.98 -3.58 -20.05
C ASP A 44 3.81 -2.36 -20.50
N TYR A 45 4.84 -2.01 -19.74
CA TYR A 45 5.74 -0.85 -19.97
C TYR A 45 5.06 0.52 -19.95
N ILE A 46 3.83 0.62 -19.46
CA ILE A 46 3.10 1.90 -19.32
C ILE A 46 3.20 2.52 -17.92
N GLY A 47 3.75 1.80 -16.96
CA GLY A 47 4.02 2.33 -15.61
C GLY A 47 5.12 3.38 -15.62
N ASP A 48 5.07 4.31 -14.66
CA ASP A 48 6.16 5.26 -14.41
C ASP A 48 7.39 4.50 -13.89
N GLN A 49 8.42 4.41 -14.72
CA GLN A 49 9.60 3.57 -14.45
C GLN A 49 10.46 4.13 -13.31
N ASP A 50 10.53 5.46 -13.15
CA ASP A 50 11.26 6.09 -12.05
C ASP A 50 10.56 5.79 -10.71
N ALA A 51 9.23 5.85 -10.68
CA ALA A 51 8.44 5.47 -9.50
C ALA A 51 8.57 3.98 -9.18
N ILE A 52 8.60 3.11 -10.19
CA ILE A 52 8.81 1.66 -10.02
C ILE A 52 10.21 1.37 -9.48
N GLU A 53 11.25 2.02 -10.03
CA GLU A 53 12.62 1.90 -9.53
C GLU A 53 12.70 2.28 -8.06
N TYR A 54 12.21 3.46 -7.70
CA TYR A 54 12.19 3.95 -6.33
C TYR A 54 11.46 2.97 -5.39
N MET A 55 10.27 2.50 -5.79
CA MET A 55 9.50 1.53 -5.00
C MET A 55 10.30 0.24 -4.75
N CYS A 56 10.96 -0.30 -5.76
CA CYS A 56 11.70 -1.56 -5.64
C CYS A 56 12.99 -1.40 -4.81
N GLN A 57 13.65 -0.24 -4.88
CA GLN A 57 14.84 0.08 -4.09
C GLN A 57 14.49 0.28 -2.61
N GLU A 58 13.44 1.04 -2.31
CA GLU A 58 13.06 1.40 -0.95
C GLU A 58 12.19 0.33 -0.26
N GLY A 59 11.64 -0.59 -1.05
CA GLY A 59 10.77 -1.67 -0.55
C GLY A 59 11.37 -2.45 0.63
N PRO A 60 12.64 -2.87 0.61
CA PRO A 60 13.28 -3.54 1.74
C PRO A 60 13.21 -2.75 3.05
N ALA A 61 13.53 -1.46 3.01
CA ALA A 61 13.45 -0.59 4.17
C ALA A 61 12.01 -0.49 4.71
N ALA A 62 11.02 -0.34 3.82
CA ALA A 62 9.60 -0.29 4.19
C ALA A 62 9.11 -1.59 4.84
N VAL A 63 9.54 -2.76 4.35
CA VAL A 63 9.19 -4.05 4.95
C VAL A 63 9.76 -4.18 6.36
N PHE A 64 11.01 -3.80 6.58
CA PHE A 64 11.63 -3.83 7.91
C PHE A 64 11.01 -2.79 8.85
N GLU A 65 10.62 -1.62 8.36
CA GLU A 65 9.87 -0.63 9.15
C GLU A 65 8.53 -1.21 9.65
N LEU A 66 7.77 -1.87 8.78
CA LEU A 66 6.53 -2.54 9.14
C LEU A 66 6.75 -3.66 10.18
N ASP A 67 7.82 -4.42 10.03
CA ASP A 67 8.23 -5.45 11.00
C ASP A 67 8.52 -4.82 12.38
N HIS A 68 9.27 -3.75 12.42
CA HIS A 68 9.56 -2.99 13.65
C HIS A 68 8.33 -2.32 14.26
N MET A 69 7.33 -1.95 13.46
CA MET A 69 6.02 -1.50 13.95
C MET A 69 5.18 -2.62 14.56
N GLY A 70 5.61 -3.89 14.43
CA GLY A 70 4.95 -5.05 14.99
C GLY A 70 4.07 -5.83 14.02
N LEU A 71 4.25 -5.66 12.69
CA LEU A 71 3.56 -6.50 11.72
C LEU A 71 4.04 -7.95 11.88
N PRO A 72 3.13 -8.90 12.20
CA PRO A 72 3.52 -10.27 12.54
C PRO A 72 3.79 -11.11 11.27
N PHE A 73 4.82 -10.76 10.50
CA PHE A 73 5.26 -11.60 9.40
C PHE A 73 5.55 -13.03 9.87
N SER A 74 5.18 -14.01 9.07
CA SER A 74 5.61 -15.38 9.26
C SER A 74 7.14 -15.45 9.22
N ARG A 75 7.71 -16.36 10.01
CA ARG A 75 9.16 -16.53 10.13
C ARG A 75 9.61 -17.88 9.61
N THR A 76 10.82 -17.90 9.06
CA THR A 76 11.54 -19.13 8.78
C THR A 76 12.06 -19.75 10.09
N GLU A 77 12.54 -20.99 10.05
CA GLU A 77 13.20 -21.64 11.19
C GLU A 77 14.41 -20.86 11.72
N THR A 78 15.05 -20.06 10.86
CA THR A 78 16.18 -19.20 11.22
C THR A 78 15.75 -17.81 11.71
N GLY A 79 14.45 -17.55 11.88
CA GLY A 79 13.91 -16.29 12.38
C GLY A 79 13.80 -15.15 11.33
N ARG A 80 14.18 -15.42 10.07
CA ARG A 80 14.03 -14.43 8.99
C ARG A 80 12.56 -14.29 8.58
N ILE A 81 12.19 -13.13 7.99
CA ILE A 81 10.86 -12.93 7.41
C ILE A 81 10.65 -13.97 6.31
N TYR A 82 9.53 -14.69 6.39
CA TYR A 82 9.16 -15.68 5.40
C TYR A 82 8.79 -15.00 4.08
N GLN A 83 9.35 -15.51 3.00
CA GLN A 83 9.04 -15.12 1.63
C GLN A 83 8.54 -16.32 0.83
N ARG A 84 7.48 -16.13 0.07
CA ARG A 84 6.90 -17.15 -0.81
C ARG A 84 7.02 -16.77 -2.29
N PRO A 85 7.01 -17.76 -3.19
CA PRO A 85 6.87 -17.50 -4.62
C PRO A 85 5.50 -16.90 -4.92
N PHE A 86 5.47 -16.00 -5.90
CA PHE A 86 4.23 -15.38 -6.35
C PHE A 86 4.25 -15.24 -7.88
N GLY A 87 3.06 -15.26 -8.52
CA GLY A 87 2.94 -15.15 -9.98
C GLY A 87 3.58 -13.86 -10.50
N GLY A 88 4.23 -13.94 -11.64
CA GLY A 88 4.89 -12.81 -12.28
C GLY A 88 6.24 -12.39 -11.67
N GLN A 89 6.72 -13.09 -10.63
CA GLN A 89 8.00 -12.79 -10.01
C GLN A 89 9.07 -13.76 -10.52
N SER A 90 10.16 -13.22 -11.08
CA SER A 90 11.22 -14.01 -11.71
C SER A 90 12.62 -13.62 -11.21
N LYS A 91 13.58 -14.51 -11.44
CA LYS A 91 15.02 -14.28 -11.18
C LYS A 91 15.71 -13.90 -12.48
N ASP A 92 16.85 -13.26 -12.38
CA ASP A 92 17.74 -12.97 -13.49
C ASP A 92 16.99 -12.42 -14.73
N PHE A 93 16.20 -11.35 -14.51
CA PHE A 93 15.46 -10.66 -15.57
C PHE A 93 14.62 -11.62 -16.44
N GLY A 94 13.90 -12.52 -15.78
CA GLY A 94 13.02 -13.50 -16.43
C GLY A 94 13.67 -14.80 -16.89
N LYS A 95 14.98 -14.97 -16.72
CA LYS A 95 15.74 -16.15 -17.18
C LYS A 95 15.94 -17.21 -16.11
N GLY A 96 15.93 -16.83 -14.84
CA GLY A 96 16.31 -17.69 -13.70
C GLY A 96 15.15 -18.44 -13.01
N GLY A 97 13.98 -18.52 -13.62
CA GLY A 97 12.81 -19.16 -13.03
C GLY A 97 12.07 -18.26 -12.00
N GLN A 98 11.16 -18.85 -11.24
CA GLN A 98 10.31 -18.12 -10.29
C GLN A 98 11.09 -17.66 -9.06
N ALA A 99 10.89 -16.40 -8.66
CA ALA A 99 11.45 -15.83 -7.43
C ALA A 99 10.48 -15.96 -6.24
N ALA A 100 11.03 -16.19 -5.05
CA ALA A 100 10.30 -16.17 -3.79
C ALA A 100 10.64 -14.89 -3.03
N ARG A 101 9.97 -13.77 -3.36
CA ARG A 101 10.22 -12.45 -2.74
C ARG A 101 8.98 -11.85 -2.07
N THR A 102 7.88 -12.58 -1.97
CA THR A 102 6.66 -12.04 -1.36
C THR A 102 6.63 -12.32 0.13
N CYS A 103 6.84 -11.26 0.92
CA CYS A 103 6.82 -11.30 2.39
C CYS A 103 5.38 -11.49 2.88
N ALA A 104 5.13 -12.47 3.72
CA ALA A 104 3.77 -12.83 4.10
C ALA A 104 3.58 -13.04 5.60
N ALA A 105 2.38 -12.68 6.08
CA ALA A 105 1.84 -13.08 7.37
C ALA A 105 0.72 -14.10 7.12
N ALA A 106 1.10 -15.37 6.93
CA ALA A 106 0.22 -16.45 6.47
C ALA A 106 -0.59 -16.03 5.21
N ASP A 107 -1.90 -16.18 5.21
CA ASP A 107 -2.82 -15.74 4.15
C ASP A 107 -3.61 -14.48 4.53
N ARG A 108 -3.13 -13.73 5.52
CA ARG A 108 -3.78 -12.53 6.08
C ARG A 108 -2.85 -11.32 6.17
N THR A 109 -1.91 -11.19 5.24
CA THR A 109 -0.90 -10.12 5.28
C THR A 109 -1.52 -8.74 5.26
N GLY A 110 -2.54 -8.51 4.43
CA GLY A 110 -3.23 -7.21 4.36
C GLY A 110 -4.01 -6.87 5.61
N HIS A 111 -4.68 -7.84 6.23
CA HIS A 111 -5.33 -7.66 7.53
C HIS A 111 -4.29 -7.27 8.61
N ALA A 112 -3.19 -8.00 8.68
CA ALA A 112 -2.11 -7.72 9.63
C ALA A 112 -1.50 -6.32 9.40
N LEU A 113 -1.22 -5.96 8.14
CA LEU A 113 -0.69 -4.66 7.76
C LEU A 113 -1.61 -3.52 8.21
N LEU A 114 -2.89 -3.62 7.85
CA LEU A 114 -3.86 -2.56 8.14
C LEU A 114 -4.06 -2.35 9.64
N HIS A 115 -4.15 -3.44 10.41
CA HIS A 115 -4.26 -3.36 11.86
C HIS A 115 -2.99 -2.81 12.52
N THR A 116 -1.80 -3.19 12.04
CA THR A 116 -0.54 -2.63 12.53
C THR A 116 -0.48 -1.11 12.31
N LEU A 117 -0.78 -0.65 11.10
CA LEU A 117 -0.79 0.78 10.78
C LEU A 117 -1.89 1.55 11.53
N TYR A 118 -3.06 0.93 11.73
CA TYR A 118 -4.11 1.53 12.54
C TYR A 118 -3.68 1.71 13.99
N GLN A 119 -3.02 0.72 14.60
CA GLN A 119 -2.44 0.82 15.94
C GLN A 119 -1.41 1.95 16.04
N GLN A 120 -0.55 2.13 15.03
CA GLN A 120 0.39 3.25 14.98
C GLN A 120 -0.33 4.61 14.93
N ASN A 121 -1.43 4.70 14.19
CA ASN A 121 -2.26 5.91 14.16
C ASN A 121 -2.88 6.22 15.55
N LEU A 122 -3.39 5.20 16.23
CA LEU A 122 -3.93 5.36 17.60
C LEU A 122 -2.83 5.81 18.58
N LYS A 123 -1.65 5.19 18.51
CA LYS A 123 -0.49 5.54 19.34
C LYS A 123 -0.06 6.99 19.14
N ASN A 124 -0.15 7.51 17.93
CA ASN A 124 0.20 8.87 17.57
C ASN A 124 -0.99 9.85 17.66
N HIS A 125 -2.10 9.44 18.24
CA HIS A 125 -3.31 10.28 18.43
C HIS A 125 -3.82 10.91 17.13
N THR A 126 -3.71 10.19 16.01
CA THR A 126 -4.23 10.67 14.71
C THR A 126 -5.74 10.82 14.78
N THR A 127 -6.25 12.01 14.51
CA THR A 127 -7.69 12.25 14.41
C THR A 127 -8.23 11.65 13.11
N ILE A 128 -9.22 10.75 13.24
CA ILE A 128 -9.83 10.03 12.12
C ILE A 128 -11.33 10.33 12.09
N PHE A 129 -11.79 10.86 10.97
CA PHE A 129 -13.19 11.08 10.65
C PHE A 129 -13.66 9.94 9.73
N SER A 130 -14.28 8.92 10.33
CA SER A 130 -14.84 7.77 9.61
C SER A 130 -16.25 8.07 9.12
N GLU A 131 -16.65 7.46 8.01
CA GLU A 131 -17.95 7.67 7.36
C GLU A 131 -18.15 9.12 6.87
N TRP A 132 -17.05 9.71 6.41
CA TRP A 132 -17.02 11.00 5.75
C TRP A 132 -16.56 10.85 4.30
N TYR A 133 -17.36 11.36 3.39
CA TYR A 133 -17.11 11.28 1.95
C TYR A 133 -16.50 12.60 1.44
N ALA A 134 -15.22 12.58 1.08
CA ALA A 134 -14.55 13.75 0.50
C ALA A 134 -15.19 14.08 -0.86
N LEU A 135 -15.60 15.32 -1.03
CA LEU A 135 -16.30 15.83 -2.22
C LEU A 135 -15.31 16.54 -3.15
N ASP A 136 -14.75 17.66 -2.67
CA ASP A 136 -13.92 18.55 -3.48
C ASP A 136 -12.69 19.06 -2.72
N LEU A 137 -11.63 19.35 -3.46
CA LEU A 137 -10.47 20.09 -2.96
C LEU A 137 -10.74 21.59 -3.00
N VAL A 138 -10.46 22.27 -1.89
CA VAL A 138 -10.60 23.72 -1.78
C VAL A 138 -9.28 24.40 -2.07
N LYS A 139 -9.29 25.37 -2.99
CA LYS A 139 -8.13 26.19 -3.35
C LYS A 139 -8.29 27.60 -2.81
N ASN A 140 -7.18 28.22 -2.42
CA ASN A 140 -7.12 29.64 -2.12
C ASN A 140 -6.99 30.49 -3.41
N GLN A 141 -6.87 31.80 -3.26
CA GLN A 141 -6.74 32.74 -4.38
C GLN A 141 -5.46 32.52 -5.20
N ASP A 142 -4.42 31.97 -4.59
CA ASP A 142 -3.15 31.65 -5.25
C ASP A 142 -3.16 30.29 -5.94
N GLY A 143 -4.28 29.55 -5.90
CA GLY A 143 -4.43 28.20 -6.47
C GLY A 143 -3.90 27.08 -5.58
N ALA A 144 -3.35 27.38 -4.41
CA ALA A 144 -2.87 26.36 -3.48
C ALA A 144 -4.05 25.61 -2.81
N VAL A 145 -3.94 24.30 -2.68
CA VAL A 145 -4.96 23.48 -2.01
C VAL A 145 -4.82 23.66 -0.50
N VAL A 146 -5.89 24.12 0.14
CA VAL A 146 -5.95 24.49 1.57
C VAL A 146 -6.88 23.60 2.39
N GLY A 147 -7.44 22.58 1.79
CA GLY A 147 -8.33 21.64 2.46
C GLY A 147 -9.24 20.91 1.49
N CYS A 148 -10.28 20.29 2.04
CA CYS A 148 -11.34 19.64 1.28
C CYS A 148 -12.71 19.88 1.92
N THR A 149 -13.77 19.77 1.13
CA THR A 149 -15.12 19.60 1.63
C THR A 149 -15.44 18.12 1.75
N ALA A 150 -16.17 17.73 2.77
CA ALA A 150 -16.62 16.36 2.93
C ALA A 150 -18.03 16.30 3.51
N LEU A 151 -18.77 15.28 3.08
CA LEU A 151 -20.11 14.96 3.52
C LEU A 151 -20.02 13.94 4.67
N CYS A 152 -20.62 14.28 5.80
CA CYS A 152 -20.93 13.29 6.84
C CYS A 152 -22.04 12.36 6.34
N ILE A 153 -21.73 11.07 6.20
CA ILE A 153 -22.69 10.10 5.65
C ILE A 153 -23.87 9.89 6.60
N GLU A 154 -23.62 9.96 7.92
CA GLU A 154 -24.64 9.76 8.94
C GLU A 154 -25.65 10.92 8.98
N THR A 155 -25.16 12.18 8.96
CA THR A 155 -26.00 13.36 9.18
C THR A 155 -26.42 14.08 7.91
N GLY A 156 -25.72 13.86 6.79
CA GLY A 156 -25.87 14.62 5.55
C GLY A 156 -25.24 16.01 5.60
N GLU A 157 -24.54 16.37 6.66
CA GLU A 157 -23.87 17.67 6.79
C GLU A 157 -22.62 17.72 5.92
N VAL A 158 -22.40 18.87 5.26
CA VAL A 158 -21.18 19.16 4.50
C VAL A 158 -20.29 20.10 5.30
N VAL A 159 -19.05 19.68 5.56
CA VAL A 159 -18.08 20.42 6.36
C VAL A 159 -16.80 20.68 5.56
N TYR A 160 -16.19 21.83 5.80
CA TYR A 160 -14.86 22.16 5.30
C TYR A 160 -13.77 21.74 6.28
N PHE A 161 -12.88 20.87 5.81
CA PHE A 161 -11.67 20.44 6.52
C PHE A 161 -10.49 21.27 6.05
N LYS A 162 -10.06 22.22 6.88
CA LYS A 162 -8.87 23.04 6.60
C LYS A 162 -7.59 22.22 6.83
N ALA A 163 -6.66 22.29 5.87
CA ALA A 163 -5.35 21.64 5.98
C ALA A 163 -4.26 22.51 5.36
N ARG A 164 -3.05 22.41 5.92
CA ARG A 164 -1.87 23.08 5.34
C ARG A 164 -1.35 22.38 4.09
N ALA A 165 -1.47 21.04 4.08
CA ALA A 165 -1.07 20.19 2.96
C ALA A 165 -1.97 18.93 2.97
N PRO A 166 -2.97 18.87 2.09
CA PRO A 166 -3.75 17.64 1.89
C PRO A 166 -2.94 16.57 1.18
N VAL A 167 -3.09 15.33 1.64
CA VAL A 167 -2.52 14.14 0.99
C VAL A 167 -3.65 13.30 0.43
N LEU A 168 -3.64 13.06 -0.88
CA LEU A 168 -4.58 12.16 -1.54
C LEU A 168 -4.02 10.72 -1.47
N ALA A 169 -4.70 9.87 -0.72
CA ALA A 169 -4.38 8.46 -0.57
C ALA A 169 -5.64 7.61 -0.76
N THR A 170 -6.39 7.92 -1.82
CA THR A 170 -7.73 7.39 -2.08
C THR A 170 -7.75 6.02 -2.74
N GLY A 171 -6.59 5.43 -2.99
CA GLY A 171 -6.44 4.16 -3.67
C GLY A 171 -6.71 4.25 -5.18
N GLY A 172 -7.01 3.10 -5.80
CA GLY A 172 -7.29 3.03 -7.22
C GLY A 172 -8.67 3.59 -7.59
N ALA A 173 -8.84 3.93 -8.87
CA ALA A 173 -10.06 4.50 -9.42
C ALA A 173 -10.67 3.62 -10.52
N GLY A 174 -10.58 2.29 -10.38
CA GLY A 174 -11.04 1.34 -11.40
C GLY A 174 -12.52 1.51 -11.76
N HIS A 175 -13.36 1.85 -10.80
CA HIS A 175 -14.81 2.02 -10.99
C HIS A 175 -15.24 3.28 -11.78
N ILE A 176 -14.31 4.12 -12.23
CA ILE A 176 -14.62 5.15 -13.25
C ILE A 176 -14.84 4.55 -14.63
N TYR A 177 -14.42 3.31 -14.85
CA TYR A 177 -14.63 2.56 -16.09
C TYR A 177 -15.83 1.60 -15.95
N PRO A 178 -16.54 1.31 -17.04
CA PRO A 178 -17.74 0.46 -17.02
C PRO A 178 -17.45 -1.01 -16.70
N SER A 179 -16.21 -1.44 -16.85
CA SER A 179 -15.78 -2.82 -16.54
C SER A 179 -14.41 -2.80 -15.87
N THR A 180 -14.32 -3.39 -14.69
CA THR A 180 -13.08 -3.53 -13.93
C THR A 180 -13.15 -4.74 -13.02
N THR A 181 -12.01 -5.40 -12.81
CA THR A 181 -11.83 -6.44 -11.78
C THR A 181 -11.26 -5.88 -10.47
N ASN A 182 -10.89 -4.59 -10.46
CA ASN A 182 -10.38 -3.90 -9.28
C ASN A 182 -11.50 -3.17 -8.53
N ALA A 183 -11.20 -2.81 -7.32
CA ALA A 183 -12.10 -2.05 -6.46
C ALA A 183 -12.18 -0.57 -6.85
#